data_05c947fb71643f9fe0ba3ac41d661a74
#
_entry.id   05c947fb71643f9fe0ba3ac41d661a74
#
_cell.length_a   1.000
_cell.length_b   1.000
_cell.length_c   1.000
_cell.angle_alpha   90.00
_cell.angle_beta   90.00
_cell.angle_gamma   90.00
#
_symmetry.space_group_name_H-M   'P 1'
#
loop_
_entity.id
_entity.type
_entity.pdbx_description
1 polymer ?
#
loop_
_entity_poly.entity_id
_entity_poly.type
_entity_poly.pdbx_seq_one_letter_code
_entity_poly.pdbx_strand_id
1 'polypeptide(L)' 'MKNKIEELRNLQNLTQEDFANLMQVSRQTISSLENGKYNPSIFLAYKISKFFNLFF' A
#
# COMPACT_ATOMS: atom_id res chain seq x y z
N MET A 1 -12.96 6.10 3.43
CA MET A 1 -12.55 5.39 4.64
C MET A 1 -11.14 4.87 4.50
N LYS A 2 -10.34 5.13 5.49
CA LYS A 2 -8.96 4.66 5.46
C LYS A 2 -8.90 3.17 5.78
N ASN A 3 -7.92 2.51 5.22
CA ASN A 3 -7.72 1.09 5.46
C ASN A 3 -6.42 0.88 6.24
N LYS A 4 -6.09 -0.37 6.47
CA LYS A 4 -4.97 -0.73 7.30
C LYS A 4 -3.61 -0.45 6.64
N ILE A 5 -3.60 -0.18 5.35
CA ILE A 5 -2.35 0.02 4.63
C ILE A 5 -1.61 1.22 5.17
N GLU A 6 -2.32 2.32 5.42
CA GLU A 6 -1.70 3.51 5.97
C GLU A 6 -1.08 3.23 7.34
N GLU A 7 -1.80 2.52 8.19
CA GLU A 7 -1.28 2.16 9.52
C GLU A 7 -0.01 1.34 9.41
N LEU A 8 -0.04 0.32 8.56
CA LEU A 8 1.11 -0.57 8.40
C LEU A 8 2.31 0.17 7.83
N ARG A 9 2.04 1.06 6.86
CA ARG A 9 3.09 1.88 6.28
C ARG A 9 3.74 2.77 7.33
N ASN A 10 2.92 3.42 8.16
CA ASN A 10 3.42 4.30 9.20
C ASN A 10 4.22 3.54 10.25
N LEU A 11 3.83 2.33 10.55
CA LEU A 11 4.57 1.49 11.49
C LEU A 11 5.97 1.17 10.99
N GLN A 12 6.15 1.17 9.66
CA GLN A 12 7.45 0.93 9.05
C GLN A 12 8.21 2.24 8.82
N ASN A 13 7.65 3.36 9.23
CA ASN A 13 8.25 4.68 9.03
C ASN A 13 8.45 5.01 7.54
N LEU A 14 7.52 4.58 6.71
CA LEU A 14 7.60 4.81 5.28
C LEU A 14 6.66 5.94 4.88
N THR A 15 7.16 6.85 4.02
CA THR A 15 6.27 7.83 3.40
C THR A 15 5.50 7.14 2.29
N GLN A 16 4.46 7.83 1.78
CA GLN A 16 3.73 7.30 0.63
C GLN A 16 4.65 7.10 -0.56
N GLU A 17 5.59 8.02 -0.75
CA GLU A 17 6.53 7.93 -1.86
C GLU A 17 7.45 6.73 -1.69
N ASP A 18 7.96 6.52 -0.47
CA ASP A 18 8.83 5.37 -0.19
C ASP A 18 8.11 4.07 -0.50
N PHE A 19 6.87 3.97 -0.03
CA PHE A 19 6.09 2.76 -0.22
C PHE A 19 5.77 2.55 -1.70
N ALA A 20 5.43 3.63 -2.41
CA ALA A 20 5.16 3.55 -3.84
C ALA A 20 6.37 3.02 -4.59
N ASN A 21 7.57 3.52 -4.25
CA ASN A 21 8.79 3.05 -4.89
C ASN A 21 9.02 1.57 -4.62
N LEU A 22 8.78 1.13 -3.39
CA LEU A 22 8.94 -0.28 -3.05
C LEU A 22 7.95 -1.16 -3.80
N MET A 23 6.74 -0.67 -3.99
CA MET A 23 5.69 -1.41 -4.69
C MET A 23 5.75 -1.22 -6.21
N GLN A 24 6.64 -0.34 -6.69
CA GLN A 24 6.80 -0.06 -8.11
C GLN A 24 5.56 0.54 -8.75
N VAL A 25 4.91 1.42 -8.02
CA VAL A 25 3.74 2.16 -8.49
C VAL A 25 3.93 3.63 -8.19
N SER A 26 3.03 4.48 -8.69
CA SER A 26 3.10 5.91 -8.42
C SER A 26 2.61 6.20 -7.00
N ARG A 27 3.08 7.33 -6.46
CA ARG A 27 2.63 7.79 -5.15
C ARG A 27 1.11 8.01 -5.16
N GLN A 28 0.59 8.49 -6.28
CA GLN A 28 -0.84 8.73 -6.41
C GLN A 28 -1.64 7.42 -6.27
N THR A 29 -1.09 6.33 -6.78
CA THR A 29 -1.72 5.01 -6.63
C THR A 29 -1.81 4.64 -5.15
N ILE A 30 -0.74 4.85 -4.40
CA ILE A 30 -0.74 4.56 -2.97
C ILE A 30 -1.75 5.44 -2.24
N SER A 31 -1.77 6.73 -2.56
CA SER A 31 -2.71 7.66 -1.94
C SER A 31 -4.16 7.22 -2.18
N SER A 32 -4.49 6.89 -3.43
CA SER A 32 -5.84 6.44 -3.77
C SER A 32 -6.19 5.14 -3.06
N LEU A 33 -5.22 4.24 -2.97
CA LEU A 33 -5.40 2.96 -2.30
C LEU A 33 -5.71 3.15 -0.82
N GLU A 34 -4.96 4.05 -0.17
CA GLU A 34 -5.13 4.30 1.26
C GLU A 34 -6.45 5.01 1.56
N ASN A 35 -6.96 5.77 0.60
CA ASN A 35 -8.24 6.46 0.75
C ASN A 35 -9.43 5.60 0.37
N GLY A 36 -9.19 4.35 -0.04
CA GLY A 36 -10.26 3.45 -0.41
C GLY A 36 -10.89 3.75 -1.75
N LYS A 37 -10.22 4.55 -2.59
CA LYS A 37 -10.74 4.95 -3.90
C LYS A 37 -10.23 4.08 -5.03
N TYR A 38 -9.42 3.11 -4.73
CA TYR A 38 -8.76 2.29 -5.74
C TYR A 38 -8.66 0.86 -5.24
N ASN A 39 -9.10 -0.07 -6.07
CA ASN A 39 -8.96 -1.48 -5.77
C ASN A 39 -7.70 -1.98 -6.45
N PRO A 40 -6.72 -2.49 -5.69
CA PRO A 40 -5.47 -2.93 -6.29
C PRO A 40 -5.67 -4.16 -7.16
N SER A 41 -4.80 -4.30 -8.16
CA SER A 41 -4.74 -5.53 -8.92
C SER A 41 -4.32 -6.66 -7.99
N ILE A 42 -4.53 -7.89 -8.45
CA ILE A 42 -4.08 -9.06 -7.69
C ILE A 42 -2.58 -9.00 -7.46
N PHE A 43 -1.82 -8.54 -8.46
CA PHE A 43 -0.37 -8.42 -8.33
C PHE A 43 0.02 -7.43 -7.23
N LEU A 44 -0.63 -6.27 -7.23
CA LEU A 44 -0.30 -5.26 -6.22
C LEU A 44 -0.74 -5.73 -4.84
N ALA A 45 -1.90 -6.32 -4.73
CA ALA A 45 -2.39 -6.86 -3.47
C ALA A 45 -1.42 -7.92 -2.93
N TYR A 46 -0.92 -8.76 -3.81
CA TYR A 46 0.04 -9.79 -3.42
C TYR A 46 1.35 -9.17 -2.93
N LYS A 47 1.86 -8.16 -3.64
CA LYS A 47 3.08 -7.47 -3.22
C LYS A 47 2.91 -6.85 -1.84
N ILE A 48 1.79 -6.20 -1.61
CA ILE A 48 1.52 -5.56 -0.31
C ILE A 48 1.45 -6.62 0.77
N SER A 49 0.77 -7.71 0.50
CA SER A 49 0.63 -8.82 1.43
C SER A 49 2.01 -9.38 1.82
N LYS A 50 2.84 -9.62 0.82
CA LYS A 50 4.19 -10.14 1.07
C LYS A 50 5.03 -9.15 1.85
N PHE A 51 4.91 -7.87 1.50
CA PHE A 51 5.71 -6.84 2.15
C PHE A 51 5.40 -6.74 3.64
N PHE A 52 4.14 -6.82 3.99
CA PHE A 52 3.72 -6.73 5.38
C PHE A 52 3.56 -8.09 6.05
N ASN A 53 3.83 -9.16 5.33
CA ASN A 53 3.73 -10.53 5.84
C ASN A 53 2.31 -10.84 6.32
N LEU A 54 1.35 -10.49 5.51
CA LEU A 54 -0.06 -10.70 5.80
C LEU A 54 -0.62 -11.86 4.99
N PHE A 55 -1.78 -12.36 5.44
CA PHE A 55 -2.54 -13.36 4.71
C PHE A 55 -3.83 -12.75 4.20
N PHE A 56 -4.27 -13.19 3.04
CA PHE A 56 -5.56 -12.85 2.50
C PHE A 56 -6.47 -14.05 2.52
#